data_29cb4244170932ebced945c6f7a91942
#
_entry.id   29cb4244170932ebced945c6f7a91942
#
_cell.length_a   1.000
_cell.length_b   1.000
_cell.length_c   1.000
_cell.angle_alpha   90.00
_cell.angle_beta   90.00
_cell.angle_gamma   90.00
#
_symmetry.space_group_name_H-M   'P 1'
#
loop_
_entity.id
_entity.type
_entity.pdbx_description
1 polymer ?
#
loop_
_entity_poly.entity_id
_entity_poly.type
_entity_poly.pdbx_seq_one_letter_code
_entity_poly.pdbx_strand_id
1 'polypeptide(L)'
;MTKNENFSNALLIEKARSVLNPQKINGYLVGDVGAALVTDQGNFYVGVCMDISSGIGFCAEHSAIAAMVTAGEYRIAKIVAVWEGETGTHILAPCGRCREFMHQIHKDNLSTEVILDIDKCLTLTDLLPYHNWFHKLSS
;
A
#
# COMPACT_ATOMS: atom_id res chain seq x y z
N MET A 1 -8.30 -20.43 11.52
CA MET A 1 -8.59 -19.02 11.17
C MET A 1 -7.31 -18.22 11.12
N THR A 2 -7.06 -17.53 10.04
CA THR A 2 -5.90 -16.67 9.94
C THR A 2 -6.18 -15.32 10.59
N LYS A 3 -5.14 -14.65 11.09
CA LYS A 3 -5.32 -13.38 11.80
C LYS A 3 -5.92 -12.28 10.91
N ASN A 4 -5.63 -12.30 9.61
CA ASN A 4 -6.12 -11.29 8.68
C ASN A 4 -7.61 -11.38 8.38
N GLU A 5 -8.25 -12.50 8.67
CA GLU A 5 -9.69 -12.65 8.50
C GLU A 5 -10.49 -11.75 9.44
N ASN A 6 -9.87 -11.28 10.52
CA ASN A 6 -10.51 -10.43 11.53
C ASN A 6 -10.39 -8.94 11.21
N PHE A 7 -9.75 -8.55 10.11
CA PHE A 7 -9.48 -7.15 9.82
C PHE A 7 -10.37 -6.66 8.69
N SER A 8 -11.28 -5.75 9.03
CA SER A 8 -12.20 -5.16 8.07
C SER A 8 -11.52 -4.10 7.21
N ASN A 9 -12.09 -3.84 6.05
CA ASN A 9 -11.65 -2.73 5.22
C ASN A 9 -11.78 -1.40 5.96
N ALA A 10 -12.88 -1.23 6.71
CA ALA A 10 -13.11 -0.01 7.48
C ALA A 10 -12.00 0.25 8.49
N LEU A 11 -11.50 -0.78 9.16
CA LEU A 11 -10.41 -0.64 10.13
C LEU A 11 -9.14 -0.16 9.45
N LEU A 12 -8.77 -0.76 8.32
CA LEU A 12 -7.56 -0.34 7.60
C LEU A 12 -7.70 1.08 7.04
N ILE A 13 -8.86 1.41 6.50
CA ILE A 13 -9.13 2.76 6.00
C ILE A 13 -8.95 3.78 7.12
N GLU A 14 -9.47 3.49 8.32
CA GLU A 14 -9.34 4.40 9.45
C GLU A 14 -7.88 4.53 9.91
N LYS A 15 -7.12 3.44 9.90
CA LYS A 15 -5.69 3.49 10.24
C LYS A 15 -4.91 4.34 9.23
N ALA A 16 -5.23 4.22 7.94
CA ALA A 16 -4.60 5.04 6.90
C ALA A 16 -4.97 6.51 7.08
N ARG A 17 -6.23 6.81 7.40
CA ARG A 17 -6.68 8.18 7.67
C ARG A 17 -5.96 8.79 8.87
N SER A 18 -5.69 7.99 9.89
CA SER A 18 -5.12 8.49 11.14
C SER A 18 -3.73 9.07 10.99
N VAL A 19 -3.00 8.72 9.93
CA VAL A 19 -1.64 9.25 9.71
C VAL A 19 -1.60 10.41 8.73
N LEU A 20 -2.75 10.80 8.15
CA LEU A 20 -2.80 11.95 7.26
C LEU A 20 -2.38 13.22 8.00
N ASN A 21 -1.42 13.92 7.46
CA ASN A 21 -0.90 15.16 8.00
C ASN A 21 -0.24 15.98 6.89
N PRO A 22 -1.07 16.57 5.99
CA PRO A 22 -0.51 17.33 4.86
C PRO A 22 0.31 18.52 5.35
N GLN A 23 1.57 18.56 4.96
CA GLN A 23 2.50 19.62 5.33
C GLN A 23 3.35 19.99 4.13
N LYS A 24 3.70 21.27 4.04
CA LYS A 24 4.76 21.72 3.14
C LYS A 24 6.04 21.86 3.93
N ILE A 25 7.00 20.99 3.65
CA ILE A 25 8.29 21.00 4.30
C ILE A 25 9.32 21.35 3.25
N ASN A 26 10.05 22.43 3.46
CA ASN A 26 11.04 22.91 2.48
C ASN A 26 10.42 23.13 1.07
N GLY A 27 9.15 23.54 1.03
CA GLY A 27 8.41 23.76 -0.23
C GLY A 27 7.80 22.51 -0.85
N TYR A 28 8.04 21.34 -0.30
CA TYR A 28 7.51 20.08 -0.84
C TYR A 28 6.34 19.57 0.00
N LEU A 29 5.35 18.96 -0.67
CA LEU A 29 4.18 18.42 0.01
C LEU A 29 4.47 17.01 0.51
N VAL A 30 4.19 16.78 1.79
CA VAL A 30 4.29 15.45 2.42
C VAL A 30 3.03 15.17 3.21
N GLY A 31 2.68 13.91 3.35
CA GLY A 31 1.65 13.49 4.29
C GLY A 31 0.20 13.68 3.83
N ASP A 32 -0.05 13.99 2.57
CA ASP A 32 -1.42 14.13 2.05
C ASP A 32 -2.07 12.81 1.62
N VAL A 33 -1.26 11.76 1.45
CA VAL A 33 -1.76 10.40 1.25
C VAL A 33 -1.23 9.54 2.39
N GLY A 34 -2.11 8.75 2.99
CA GLY A 34 -1.76 7.81 4.04
C GLY A 34 -2.06 6.39 3.59
N ALA A 35 -1.23 5.46 4.00
CA ALA A 35 -1.43 4.04 3.73
C ALA A 35 -1.40 3.24 5.01
N ALA A 36 -2.13 2.13 5.01
CA ALA A 36 -2.10 1.15 6.08
C ALA A 36 -2.09 -0.25 5.47
N LEU A 37 -1.33 -1.12 6.08
CA LEU A 37 -1.32 -2.53 5.72
C LEU A 37 -1.38 -3.39 6.97
N VAL A 38 -1.86 -4.61 6.80
CA VAL A 38 -1.79 -5.64 7.84
C VAL A 38 -1.07 -6.84 7.24
N THR A 39 -0.17 -7.42 8.02
CA THR A 39 0.60 -8.59 7.60
C THR A 39 -0.17 -9.87 7.85
N ASP A 40 0.34 -10.97 7.32
CA ASP A 40 -0.20 -12.31 7.60
C ASP A 40 -0.05 -12.70 9.08
N GLN A 41 0.80 -12.01 9.83
CA GLN A 41 0.96 -12.20 11.28
C GLN A 41 0.02 -11.29 12.09
N GLY A 42 -0.78 -10.45 11.42
CA GLY A 42 -1.73 -9.57 12.09
C GLY A 42 -1.13 -8.27 12.61
N ASN A 43 0.04 -7.88 12.14
CA ASN A 43 0.69 -6.63 12.54
C ASN A 43 0.38 -5.53 11.52
N PHE A 44 0.12 -4.32 12.03
CA PHE A 44 -0.21 -3.16 11.20
C PHE A 44 1.01 -2.28 11.01
N TYR A 45 1.15 -1.75 9.79
CA TYR A 45 2.16 -0.74 9.47
C TYR A 45 1.51 0.36 8.68
N VAL A 46 1.91 1.59 8.93
CA VAL A 46 1.35 2.78 8.31
C VAL A 46 2.46 3.65 7.74
N GLY A 47 2.11 4.52 6.81
CA GLY A 47 3.07 5.43 6.23
C GLY A 47 2.37 6.54 5.45
N VAL A 48 3.13 7.58 5.13
CA VAL A 48 2.64 8.71 4.34
C VAL A 48 3.53 8.94 3.13
N CYS A 49 3.00 9.61 2.13
CA CYS A 49 3.73 9.96 0.92
C CYS A 49 4.66 11.14 1.14
N MET A 50 5.65 11.23 0.25
CA MET A 50 6.58 12.36 0.18
C MET A 50 6.70 12.79 -1.28
N ASP A 51 6.13 13.95 -1.63
CA ASP A 51 6.15 14.47 -3.00
C ASP A 51 7.30 15.45 -3.15
N ILE A 52 8.48 14.91 -3.37
CA ILE A 52 9.71 15.70 -3.50
C ILE A 52 10.27 15.58 -4.91
N SER A 53 11.23 16.42 -5.26
CA SER A 53 11.69 16.58 -6.64
C SER A 53 12.64 15.48 -7.10
N SER A 54 12.92 15.48 -8.39
CA SER A 54 13.93 14.62 -9.04
C SER A 54 13.60 13.13 -8.98
N GLY A 55 12.32 12.81 -8.86
CA GLY A 55 11.87 11.40 -8.85
C GLY A 55 12.27 10.63 -7.61
N ILE A 56 12.73 11.28 -6.55
CA ILE A 56 13.18 10.57 -5.34
C ILE A 56 12.08 10.46 -4.28
N GLY A 57 10.94 11.12 -4.48
CA GLY A 57 9.79 10.95 -3.61
C GLY A 57 9.14 9.57 -3.79
N PHE A 58 8.25 9.22 -2.90
CA PHE A 58 7.58 7.92 -3.00
C PHE A 58 6.21 7.93 -2.33
N CYS A 59 5.42 6.92 -2.69
CA CYS A 59 4.04 6.77 -2.29
C CYS A 59 3.92 6.35 -0.82
N ALA A 60 2.75 6.59 -0.24
CA ALA A 60 2.46 6.19 1.15
C ALA A 60 2.63 4.69 1.37
N GLU A 61 2.29 3.87 0.37
CA GLU A 61 2.45 2.42 0.46
C GLU A 61 3.94 2.04 0.64
N HIS A 62 4.85 2.74 -0.04
CA HIS A 62 6.29 2.50 0.12
C HIS A 62 6.72 2.75 1.56
N SER A 63 6.22 3.82 2.19
CA SER A 63 6.54 4.13 3.59
C SER A 63 6.05 3.03 4.53
N ALA A 64 4.81 2.57 4.35
CA ALA A 64 4.25 1.50 5.16
C ALA A 64 5.02 0.19 4.98
N ILE A 65 5.37 -0.14 3.73
CA ILE A 65 6.12 -1.35 3.41
C ILE A 65 7.54 -1.27 3.98
N ALA A 66 8.18 -0.10 3.91
CA ALA A 66 9.50 0.09 4.51
C ALA A 66 9.48 -0.17 6.02
N ALA A 67 8.43 0.30 6.70
CA ALA A 67 8.25 0.03 8.13
C ALA A 67 8.07 -1.46 8.40
N MET A 68 7.27 -2.14 7.58
CA MET A 68 7.05 -3.58 7.67
C MET A 68 8.36 -4.37 7.51
N VAL A 69 9.12 -4.05 6.46
CA VAL A 69 10.38 -4.73 6.15
C VAL A 69 11.42 -4.47 7.26
N THR A 70 11.45 -3.24 7.79
CA THR A 70 12.33 -2.89 8.90
C THR A 70 12.04 -3.77 10.12
N ALA A 71 10.77 -4.11 10.34
CA ALA A 71 10.35 -4.97 11.45
C ALA A 71 10.54 -6.47 11.15
N GLY A 72 11.02 -6.82 9.95
CA GLY A 72 11.31 -8.21 9.60
C GLY A 72 10.12 -8.96 9.02
N GLU A 73 9.11 -8.29 8.52
CA GLU A 73 7.96 -8.92 7.89
C GLU A 73 7.90 -8.55 6.41
N TYR A 74 7.36 -9.45 5.58
CA TYR A 74 7.41 -9.30 4.12
C TYR A 74 6.08 -9.63 3.44
N ARG A 75 5.14 -10.29 4.16
CA ARG A 75 3.87 -10.72 3.59
C ARG A 75 2.74 -9.79 3.99
N ILE A 76 2.16 -9.14 2.99
CA ILE A 76 1.03 -8.22 3.17
C ILE A 76 -0.26 -8.98 2.94
N ALA A 77 -1.12 -9.05 3.97
CA ALA A 77 -2.43 -9.66 3.82
C ALA A 77 -3.42 -8.70 3.15
N LYS A 78 -3.39 -7.43 3.55
CA LYS A 78 -4.33 -6.43 3.05
C LYS A 78 -3.70 -5.04 3.12
N ILE A 79 -4.00 -4.17 2.15
CA ILE A 79 -3.41 -2.82 2.07
C ILE A 79 -4.42 -1.83 1.51
N VAL A 80 -4.32 -0.57 1.95
CA VAL A 80 -5.12 0.55 1.45
C VAL A 80 -4.31 1.84 1.49
N ALA A 81 -4.62 2.75 0.58
CA ALA A 81 -4.14 4.12 0.62
C ALA A 81 -5.33 5.08 0.51
N VAL A 82 -5.27 6.18 1.24
CA VAL A 82 -6.36 7.16 1.30
C VAL A 82 -5.83 8.59 1.15
N TRP A 83 -6.68 9.44 0.60
CA TRP A 83 -6.49 10.88 0.51
C TRP A 83 -7.78 11.54 0.97
N GLU A 84 -7.68 12.58 1.76
CA GLU A 84 -8.86 13.29 2.23
C GLU A 84 -8.95 14.65 1.57
N GLY A 85 -10.03 14.87 0.85
CA GLY A 85 -10.32 16.12 0.16
C GLY A 85 -11.55 16.81 0.74
N GLU A 86 -11.99 17.88 0.06
CA GLU A 86 -13.17 18.64 0.51
C GLU A 86 -14.44 17.82 0.50
N THR A 87 -14.53 16.83 -0.39
CA THR A 87 -15.72 16.00 -0.54
C THR A 87 -15.65 14.71 0.27
N GLY A 88 -14.62 14.53 1.09
CA GLY A 88 -14.47 13.39 1.96
C GLY A 88 -13.25 12.55 1.64
N THR A 89 -13.25 11.32 2.16
CA THR A 89 -12.15 10.38 2.00
C THR A 89 -12.23 9.68 0.65
N HIS A 90 -11.10 9.66 -0.04
CA HIS A 90 -10.95 8.94 -1.31
C HIS A 90 -9.97 7.79 -1.10
N ILE A 91 -10.30 6.63 -1.68
CA ILE A 91 -9.39 5.48 -1.68
C ILE A 91 -8.64 5.52 -3.01
N LEU A 92 -7.32 5.42 -2.92
CA LEU A 92 -6.44 5.43 -4.09
C LEU A 92 -5.97 4.02 -4.38
N ALA A 93 -6.21 3.54 -5.60
CA ALA A 93 -5.59 2.31 -6.04
C ALA A 93 -4.07 2.52 -6.07
N PRO A 94 -3.26 1.50 -5.72
CA PRO A 94 -1.81 1.65 -5.75
C PRO A 94 -1.32 1.93 -7.18
N CYS A 95 -0.35 2.82 -7.31
CA CYS A 95 0.24 3.10 -8.61
C CYS A 95 1.04 1.90 -9.11
N GLY A 96 1.46 1.92 -10.37
CA GLY A 96 2.23 0.81 -10.93
C GLY A 96 3.51 0.50 -10.17
N ARG A 97 4.20 1.53 -9.68
CA ARG A 97 5.41 1.36 -8.86
C ARG A 97 5.10 0.58 -7.58
N CYS A 98 4.00 0.91 -6.91
CA CYS A 98 3.63 0.23 -5.67
C CYS A 98 3.22 -1.22 -5.93
N ARG A 99 2.51 -1.48 -7.02
CA ARG A 99 2.10 -2.84 -7.39
C ARG A 99 3.32 -3.72 -7.62
N GLU A 100 4.27 -3.25 -8.42
CA GLU A 100 5.51 -3.98 -8.69
C GLU A 100 6.34 -4.14 -7.43
N PHE A 101 6.42 -3.09 -6.61
CA PHE A 101 7.19 -3.12 -5.36
C PHE A 101 6.70 -4.21 -4.41
N MET A 102 5.39 -4.31 -4.22
CA MET A 102 4.80 -5.35 -3.37
C MET A 102 5.16 -6.75 -3.87
N HIS A 103 5.09 -6.96 -5.18
CA HIS A 103 5.42 -8.25 -5.78
C HIS A 103 6.90 -8.60 -5.57
N GLN A 104 7.80 -7.63 -5.72
CA GLN A 104 9.22 -7.90 -5.56
C GLN A 104 9.64 -8.12 -4.10
N ILE A 105 8.91 -7.56 -3.14
CA ILE A 105 9.18 -7.80 -1.72
C ILE A 105 8.95 -9.27 -1.38
N HIS A 106 7.88 -9.87 -1.87
CA HIS A 106 7.60 -11.28 -1.66
C HIS A 106 6.63 -11.78 -2.73
N LYS A 107 6.96 -12.92 -3.34
CA LYS A 107 6.14 -13.47 -4.43
C LYS A 107 4.69 -13.73 -4.01
N ASP A 108 4.46 -14.13 -2.75
CA ASP A 108 3.12 -14.43 -2.27
C ASP A 108 2.28 -13.18 -2.02
N ASN A 109 2.87 -11.98 -2.15
CA ASN A 109 2.10 -10.73 -2.13
C ASN A 109 1.18 -10.60 -3.34
N LEU A 110 1.30 -11.47 -4.33
CA LEU A 110 0.29 -11.56 -5.39
C LEU A 110 -1.10 -11.89 -4.83
N SER A 111 -1.17 -12.50 -3.66
CA SER A 111 -2.43 -12.81 -2.97
C SER A 111 -2.89 -11.69 -2.04
N THR A 112 -2.13 -10.61 -1.91
CA THR A 112 -2.51 -9.46 -1.09
C THR A 112 -3.86 -8.92 -1.54
N GLU A 113 -4.78 -8.69 -0.61
CA GLU A 113 -6.04 -8.02 -0.88
C GLU A 113 -5.80 -6.51 -0.90
N VAL A 114 -6.10 -5.89 -2.03
CA VAL A 114 -5.97 -4.44 -2.21
C VAL A 114 -7.35 -3.83 -2.10
N ILE A 115 -7.54 -2.96 -1.13
CA ILE A 115 -8.83 -2.30 -0.90
C ILE A 115 -9.00 -1.20 -1.95
N LEU A 116 -10.10 -1.27 -2.69
CA LEU A 116 -10.44 -0.28 -3.72
C LEU A 116 -11.68 0.53 -3.35
N ASP A 117 -12.48 0.05 -2.40
CA ASP A 117 -13.63 0.74 -1.85
C ASP A 117 -13.94 0.09 -0.50
N ILE A 118 -14.86 0.66 0.24
CA ILE A 118 -15.24 0.12 1.57
C ILE A 118 -15.66 -1.36 1.47
N ASP A 119 -16.32 -1.74 0.38
CA ASP A 119 -16.81 -3.10 0.17
C ASP A 119 -16.15 -3.80 -1.00
N LYS A 120 -14.97 -3.32 -1.45
CA LYS A 120 -14.34 -3.91 -2.64
C LYS A 120 -12.85 -4.11 -2.44
N CYS A 121 -12.43 -5.35 -2.63
CA CYS A 121 -11.02 -5.72 -2.69
C CYS A 121 -10.74 -6.50 -3.98
N LEU A 122 -9.57 -6.29 -4.55
CA LEU A 122 -9.03 -7.19 -5.58
C LEU A 122 -7.67 -7.69 -5.10
N THR A 123 -7.25 -8.83 -5.61
CA THR A 123 -5.90 -9.31 -5.31
C THR A 123 -4.87 -8.53 -6.12
N LEU A 124 -3.64 -8.51 -5.63
CA LEU A 124 -2.55 -7.89 -6.40
C LEU A 124 -2.40 -8.56 -7.76
N THR A 125 -2.64 -9.88 -7.85
CA THR A 125 -2.62 -10.60 -9.13
C THR A 125 -3.54 -9.95 -10.16
N ASP A 126 -4.74 -9.53 -9.74
CA ASP A 126 -5.70 -8.88 -10.65
C ASP A 126 -5.19 -7.51 -11.12
N LEU A 127 -4.41 -6.83 -10.29
CA LEU A 127 -3.93 -5.48 -10.56
C LEU A 127 -2.54 -5.45 -11.19
N LEU A 128 -1.90 -6.61 -11.33
CA LEU A 128 -0.54 -6.72 -11.88
C LEU A 128 -0.46 -7.91 -12.83
N PRO A 129 -1.21 -7.88 -13.94
CA PRO A 129 -1.12 -8.96 -14.94
C PRO A 129 0.27 -8.96 -15.57
N TYR A 130 0.68 -10.15 -16.05
CA TYR A 130 2.00 -10.34 -16.67
C TYR A 130 3.14 -9.88 -15.76
N HIS A 131 3.00 -10.12 -14.45
CA HIS A 131 3.99 -9.74 -13.45
C HIS A 131 5.32 -10.47 -13.62
N ASN A 132 5.34 -11.62 -14.29
CA ASN A 132 6.55 -12.38 -14.56
C ASN A 132 7.22 -11.82 -15.82
N TRP A 133 7.87 -10.68 -15.67
CA TRP A 133 8.47 -9.95 -16.79
C TRP A 133 9.80 -10.53 -17.27
N PHE A 134 10.32 -11.52 -16.58
CA PHE A 134 11.60 -12.14 -16.91
C PHE A 134 11.36 -13.53 -17.49
N HIS A 135 11.38 -13.62 -18.81
CA HIS A 135 10.97 -14.83 -19.51
C HIS A 135 12.03 -15.30 -20.51
N LYS A 136 12.48 -16.55 -20.35
CA LYS A 136 13.46 -17.13 -21.26
C LYS A 136 12.78 -17.53 -22.57
N LEU A 137 13.35 -17.12 -23.70
CA LEU A 137 12.85 -17.56 -25.00
C LEU A 137 13.03 -19.06 -25.17
N SER A 138 11.97 -19.71 -25.68
CA SER A 138 12.06 -21.11 -26.11
C SER A 138 12.79 -21.17 -27.45
N SER A 139 13.75 -22.06 -27.59
CA SER A 139 14.48 -22.21 -28.84
C SER A 139 13.76 -23.16 -29.78
#